data_1ec6d765f8bdc01d92cc17634b38365a
#
_entry.id   1ec6d765f8bdc01d92cc17634b38365a
#
_cell.length_a   1.000
_cell.length_b   1.000
_cell.length_c   1.000
_cell.angle_alpha   90.00
_cell.angle_beta   90.00
_cell.angle_gamma   90.00
#
_symmetry.space_group_name_H-M   'P 1'
#
loop_
_entity.id
_entity.type
_entity.pdbx_description
1 polymer ?
#
loop_
_entity_poly.entity_id
_entity_poly.type
_entity_poly.pdbx_seq_one_letter_code
_entity_poly.pdbx_strand_id
1 'polypeptide(L)'
;NIRFTFNGERVVTRGNIEKTFFSDAEVVRVDVQQDTFSSAFFLVPQFSEEGEHVHSTVNDIPAFNGGNHIDTFKRIFFANLIKALDRESRRRNLTPNRADITEGMLIYNVTTMHAPNFDSQSKTRLINEEVDAWIRSALDDDKLYKKIIRDNKAWMEHIYERCAART
;
A
#
# COMPACT_ATOMS: atom_id res chain seq x y z
N ASN A 1 -13.44 2.94 -16.95
CA ASN A 1 -13.43 4.11 -16.07
C ASN A 1 -14.20 3.82 -14.79
N ILE A 2 -13.51 3.86 -13.68
CA ILE A 2 -14.10 3.65 -12.36
C ILE A 2 -14.35 5.02 -11.74
N ARG A 3 -15.58 5.24 -11.29
CA ARG A 3 -15.95 6.46 -10.60
C ARG A 3 -16.21 6.15 -9.13
N PHE A 4 -15.67 6.98 -8.25
CA PHE A 4 -15.96 6.87 -6.83
C PHE A 4 -15.85 8.25 -6.18
N THR A 5 -16.37 8.35 -4.95
CA THR A 5 -16.36 9.58 -4.18
C THR A 5 -15.41 9.43 -3.00
N PHE A 6 -14.55 10.42 -2.83
CA PHE A 6 -13.61 10.47 -1.71
C PHE A 6 -13.75 11.84 -1.06
N ASN A 7 -14.10 11.86 0.22
CA ASN A 7 -14.35 13.10 0.97
C ASN A 7 -15.36 14.02 0.28
N GLY A 8 -16.36 13.42 -0.37
CA GLY A 8 -17.38 14.19 -1.09
C GLY A 8 -17.00 14.60 -2.51
N GLU A 9 -15.76 14.38 -2.91
CA GLU A 9 -15.30 14.69 -4.26
C GLU A 9 -15.37 13.47 -5.16
N ARG A 10 -15.68 13.71 -6.41
CA ARG A 10 -15.83 12.66 -7.40
C ARG A 10 -14.54 12.46 -8.18
N VAL A 11 -14.02 11.23 -8.14
CA VAL A 11 -12.86 10.85 -8.93
C VAL A 11 -13.33 9.99 -10.09
N VAL A 12 -12.96 10.37 -11.30
CA VAL A 12 -13.57 9.83 -12.51
C VAL A 12 -12.88 8.58 -13.03
N THR A 13 -11.56 8.51 -12.98
CA THR A 13 -10.83 7.39 -13.56
C THR A 13 -9.78 6.87 -12.60
N ARG A 14 -9.52 5.57 -12.71
CA ARG A 14 -8.48 4.90 -11.95
C ARG A 14 -7.10 5.49 -12.19
N GLY A 15 -6.80 5.82 -13.45
CA GLY A 15 -5.52 6.41 -13.81
C GLY A 15 -5.30 7.82 -13.31
N ASN A 16 -6.38 8.52 -12.94
CA ASN A 16 -6.32 9.90 -12.48
C ASN A 16 -6.34 10.07 -10.97
N ILE A 17 -6.47 8.97 -10.22
CA ILE A 17 -6.53 9.01 -8.75
C ILE A 17 -5.31 9.72 -8.18
N GLU A 18 -4.13 9.34 -8.63
CA GLU A 18 -2.89 9.92 -8.13
C GLU A 18 -2.82 11.42 -8.34
N LYS A 19 -3.18 11.88 -9.52
CA LYS A 19 -3.15 13.30 -9.85
C LYS A 19 -4.23 14.09 -9.11
N THR A 20 -5.40 13.49 -8.94
CA THR A 20 -6.54 14.18 -8.34
C THR A 20 -6.41 14.34 -6.82
N PHE A 21 -5.98 13.29 -6.13
CA PHE A 21 -5.89 13.31 -4.66
C PHE A 21 -4.50 13.58 -4.13
N PHE A 22 -3.48 13.20 -4.88
CA PHE A 22 -2.10 13.21 -4.38
C PHE A 22 -1.17 14.03 -5.28
N SER A 23 -1.70 15.04 -5.97
CA SER A 23 -0.93 15.81 -6.95
C SER A 23 0.34 16.44 -6.39
N ASP A 24 0.32 16.83 -5.12
CA ASP A 24 1.46 17.46 -4.45
C ASP A 24 2.20 16.49 -3.54
N ALA A 25 1.83 15.21 -3.55
CA ALA A 25 2.43 14.19 -2.70
C ALA A 25 3.16 13.14 -3.52
N GLU A 26 4.21 12.59 -2.93
CA GLU A 26 4.90 11.45 -3.50
C GLU A 26 4.03 10.21 -3.31
N VAL A 27 3.72 9.50 -4.38
CA VAL A 27 2.84 8.33 -4.35
C VAL A 27 3.54 7.13 -4.99
N VAL A 28 3.50 6.00 -4.29
CA VAL A 28 4.00 4.73 -4.80
C VAL A 28 2.80 3.85 -5.13
N ARG A 29 2.71 3.37 -6.35
CA ARG A 29 1.61 2.52 -6.80
C ARG A 29 2.05 1.09 -6.99
N VAL A 30 1.29 0.15 -6.43
CA VAL A 30 1.50 -1.28 -6.60
C VAL A 30 0.18 -1.91 -7.06
N ASP A 31 0.21 -2.59 -8.20
CA ASP A 31 -0.97 -3.25 -8.78
C ASP A 31 -0.86 -4.76 -8.64
N VAL A 32 -1.97 -5.37 -8.22
CA VAL A 32 -2.12 -6.83 -8.18
C VAL A 32 -3.30 -7.18 -9.08
N GLN A 33 -3.08 -8.06 -10.04
CA GLN A 33 -4.13 -8.46 -10.96
C GLN A 33 -4.11 -9.97 -11.20
N GLN A 34 -5.27 -10.60 -11.03
CA GLN A 34 -5.44 -12.03 -11.18
C GLN A 34 -6.88 -12.32 -11.60
N ASP A 35 -7.09 -12.80 -12.83
CA ASP A 35 -8.42 -13.12 -13.36
C ASP A 35 -9.47 -12.04 -13.04
N THR A 36 -10.38 -12.31 -12.10
CA THR A 36 -11.46 -11.40 -11.70
C THR A 36 -11.08 -10.50 -10.54
N PHE A 37 -9.85 -10.60 -10.01
CA PHE A 37 -9.37 -9.79 -8.91
C PHE A 37 -8.43 -8.72 -9.41
N SER A 38 -8.72 -7.47 -9.08
CA SER A 38 -7.85 -6.33 -9.38
C SER A 38 -7.74 -5.47 -8.13
N SER A 39 -6.52 -5.25 -7.67
CA SER A 39 -6.28 -4.45 -6.48
C SER A 39 -5.14 -3.48 -6.73
N ALA A 40 -5.39 -2.21 -6.51
CA ALA A 40 -4.37 -1.17 -6.61
C ALA A 40 -4.08 -0.63 -5.22
N PHE A 41 -2.80 -0.57 -4.86
CA PHE A 41 -2.35 -0.02 -3.59
C PHE A 41 -1.58 1.26 -3.87
N PHE A 42 -2.02 2.35 -3.27
CA PHE A 42 -1.38 3.65 -3.38
C PHE A 42 -0.78 3.99 -2.02
N LEU A 43 0.54 4.13 -1.97
CA LEU A 43 1.25 4.42 -0.74
C LEU A 43 1.68 5.89 -0.75
N VAL A 44 1.23 6.64 0.25
CA VAL A 44 1.61 8.04 0.41
C VAL A 44 2.48 8.13 1.66
N PRO A 45 3.82 8.13 1.49
CA PRO A 45 4.73 7.99 2.63
C PRO A 45 4.67 9.11 3.66
N GLN A 46 4.39 10.33 3.23
CA GLN A 46 4.37 11.49 4.10
C GLN A 46 2.98 12.13 4.17
N PHE A 47 1.98 11.29 4.40
CA PHE A 47 0.60 11.71 4.47
C PHE A 47 0.30 12.50 5.76
N SER A 48 0.86 12.07 6.89
CA SER A 48 0.67 12.72 8.17
C SER A 48 1.96 12.68 8.99
N GLU A 49 1.95 13.32 10.15
CA GLU A 49 3.13 13.37 11.02
C GLU A 49 3.33 12.06 11.79
N GLU A 50 2.26 11.37 12.12
CA GLU A 50 2.35 10.13 12.87
C GLU A 50 1.22 9.18 12.53
N GLY A 51 1.43 7.90 12.85
CA GLY A 51 0.43 6.87 12.68
C GLY A 51 0.40 6.30 11.26
N GLU A 52 -0.20 5.14 11.16
CA GLU A 52 -0.44 4.46 9.89
C GLU A 52 -1.92 4.58 9.55
N HIS A 53 -2.22 5.01 8.34
CA HIS A 53 -3.59 5.23 7.89
C HIS A 53 -3.92 4.30 6.74
N VAL A 54 -5.10 3.69 6.77
CA VAL A 54 -5.55 2.79 5.72
C VAL A 54 -6.95 3.19 5.27
N HIS A 55 -7.13 3.27 3.97
CA HIS A 55 -8.43 3.47 3.36
C HIS A 55 -8.58 2.47 2.23
N SER A 56 -9.61 1.62 2.29
CA SER A 56 -9.82 0.56 1.31
C SER A 56 -11.27 0.55 0.83
N THR A 57 -11.44 0.29 -0.46
CA THR A 57 -12.76 0.01 -1.04
C THR A 57 -12.72 -1.34 -1.75
N VAL A 58 -13.82 -2.07 -1.67
CA VAL A 58 -14.01 -3.33 -2.39
C VAL A 58 -15.31 -3.17 -3.19
N ASN A 59 -15.19 -3.23 -4.52
CA ASN A 59 -16.32 -3.01 -5.44
C ASN A 59 -17.06 -1.70 -5.10
N ASP A 60 -16.29 -0.63 -4.87
CA ASP A 60 -16.77 0.72 -4.53
C ASP A 60 -17.41 0.85 -3.14
N ILE A 61 -17.37 -0.19 -2.33
CA ILE A 61 -17.89 -0.16 -0.95
C ILE A 61 -16.72 0.03 0.01
N PRO A 62 -16.74 1.06 0.88
CA PRO A 62 -15.66 1.23 1.86
C PRO A 62 -15.54 0.05 2.80
N ALA A 63 -14.34 -0.50 2.92
CA ALA A 63 -14.02 -1.56 3.86
C ALA A 63 -13.23 -0.95 5.03
N PHE A 64 -13.93 -0.41 6.01
CA PHE A 64 -13.34 0.40 7.09
C PHE A 64 -12.31 -0.36 7.91
N ASN A 65 -12.47 -1.67 8.06
CA ASN A 65 -11.54 -2.51 8.81
C ASN A 65 -10.55 -3.26 7.90
N GLY A 66 -10.43 -2.83 6.63
CA GLY A 66 -9.50 -3.42 5.67
C GLY A 66 -9.90 -4.83 5.25
N GLY A 67 -9.04 -5.79 5.50
CA GLY A 67 -9.30 -7.18 5.16
C GLY A 67 -8.01 -7.95 4.89
N ASN A 68 -8.17 -9.20 4.45
CA ASN A 68 -7.04 -10.08 4.14
C ASN A 68 -6.11 -9.46 3.10
N HIS A 69 -6.67 -8.74 2.13
CA HIS A 69 -5.87 -8.10 1.07
C HIS A 69 -4.92 -7.04 1.66
N ILE A 70 -5.40 -6.24 2.60
CA ILE A 70 -4.58 -5.21 3.25
C ILE A 70 -3.55 -5.86 4.18
N ASP A 71 -3.98 -6.81 5.02
CA ASP A 71 -3.10 -7.45 6.00
C ASP A 71 -1.97 -8.20 5.31
N THR A 72 -2.27 -8.95 4.24
CA THR A 72 -1.28 -9.70 3.48
C THR A 72 -0.33 -8.76 2.75
N PHE A 73 -0.86 -7.71 2.12
CA PHE A 73 -0.03 -6.72 1.45
C PHE A 73 0.97 -6.10 2.42
N LYS A 74 0.50 -5.62 3.56
CA LYS A 74 1.37 -4.97 4.55
C LYS A 74 2.47 -5.91 5.03
N ARG A 75 2.08 -7.13 5.39
CA ARG A 75 3.02 -8.12 5.93
C ARG A 75 4.13 -8.46 4.93
N ILE A 76 3.76 -8.72 3.68
CA ILE A 76 4.71 -9.15 2.66
C ILE A 76 5.47 -7.98 2.07
N PHE A 77 4.78 -6.92 1.71
CA PHE A 77 5.41 -5.78 1.02
C PHE A 77 6.47 -5.12 1.89
N PHE A 78 6.15 -4.80 3.13
CA PHE A 78 7.11 -4.10 3.99
C PHE A 78 8.27 -5.00 4.41
N ALA A 79 8.01 -6.29 4.65
CA ALA A 79 9.09 -7.23 4.94
C ALA A 79 10.06 -7.35 3.76
N ASN A 80 9.53 -7.45 2.54
CA ASN A 80 10.35 -7.55 1.34
C ASN A 80 11.09 -6.24 1.03
N LEU A 81 10.47 -5.11 1.30
CA LEU A 81 11.11 -3.82 1.12
C LEU A 81 12.31 -3.66 2.08
N ILE A 82 12.12 -4.01 3.35
CA ILE A 82 13.21 -4.01 4.34
C ILE A 82 14.35 -4.90 3.87
N LYS A 83 14.03 -6.08 3.37
CA LYS A 83 15.02 -7.02 2.85
C LYS A 83 15.76 -6.45 1.65
N ALA A 84 15.05 -5.76 0.76
CA ALA A 84 15.65 -5.12 -0.40
C ALA A 84 16.56 -3.95 -0.02
N LEU A 85 16.30 -3.29 1.11
CA LEU A 85 17.11 -2.21 1.62
C LEU A 85 18.32 -2.69 2.43
N ASP A 86 18.46 -3.98 2.67
CA ASP A 86 19.45 -4.54 3.59
C ASP A 86 20.90 -4.15 3.25
N ARG A 87 21.24 -4.22 1.97
CA ARG A 87 22.62 -3.90 1.53
C ARG A 87 23.01 -2.45 1.87
N GLU A 88 22.16 -1.51 1.51
CA GLU A 88 22.41 -0.10 1.78
C GLU A 88 22.28 0.21 3.27
N SER A 89 21.38 -0.46 3.96
CA SER A 89 21.22 -0.31 5.41
C SER A 89 22.48 -0.73 6.15
N ARG A 90 23.09 -1.85 5.76
CA ARG A 90 24.34 -2.32 6.36
C ARG A 90 25.47 -1.35 6.09
N ARG A 91 25.56 -0.82 4.88
CA ARG A 91 26.56 0.17 4.51
C ARG A 91 26.46 1.41 5.39
N ARG A 92 25.24 1.80 5.76
CA ARG A 92 24.97 2.95 6.63
C ARG A 92 24.97 2.59 8.12
N ASN A 93 25.18 1.33 8.46
CA ASN A 93 25.13 0.83 9.83
C ASN A 93 23.75 1.09 10.49
N LEU A 94 22.69 0.83 9.74
CA LEU A 94 21.29 1.02 10.19
C LEU A 94 20.53 -0.30 10.09
N THR A 95 19.51 -0.44 10.94
CA THR A 95 18.60 -1.59 10.93
C THR A 95 17.15 -1.10 10.90
N PRO A 96 16.62 -0.76 9.71
CA PRO A 96 15.26 -0.28 9.60
C PRO A 96 14.24 -1.32 10.04
N ASN A 97 13.16 -0.86 10.66
CA ASN A 97 12.04 -1.73 10.97
C ASN A 97 10.78 -1.22 10.24
N ARG A 98 9.69 -1.95 10.41
CA ARG A 98 8.44 -1.62 9.74
C ARG A 98 7.93 -0.22 10.11
N ALA A 99 8.05 0.16 11.36
CA ALA A 99 7.60 1.47 11.80
C ALA A 99 8.35 2.61 11.13
N ASP A 100 9.63 2.43 10.83
CA ASP A 100 10.43 3.42 10.10
C ASP A 100 9.86 3.69 8.71
N ILE A 101 9.21 2.70 8.12
CA ILE A 101 8.60 2.80 6.80
C ILE A 101 7.18 3.35 6.88
N THR A 102 6.37 2.86 7.81
CA THR A 102 4.93 3.10 7.81
C THR A 102 4.47 4.29 8.62
N GLU A 103 5.32 4.86 9.44
CA GLU A 103 4.93 6.00 10.27
C GLU A 103 4.56 7.21 9.41
N GLY A 104 3.34 7.70 9.59
CA GLY A 104 2.83 8.81 8.80
C GLY A 104 2.33 8.44 7.41
N MET A 105 2.29 7.15 7.06
CA MET A 105 1.89 6.67 5.73
C MET A 105 0.38 6.51 5.62
N LEU A 106 -0.15 6.83 4.46
CA LEU A 106 -1.48 6.41 4.04
C LEU A 106 -1.36 5.27 3.03
N ILE A 107 -2.08 4.18 3.26
CA ILE A 107 -2.27 3.12 2.29
C ILE A 107 -3.69 3.26 1.76
N TYR A 108 -3.82 3.67 0.52
CA TYR A 108 -5.12 3.80 -0.15
C TYR A 108 -5.27 2.62 -1.10
N ASN A 109 -6.33 1.84 -0.95
CA ASN A 109 -6.54 0.64 -1.74
C ASN A 109 -7.87 0.69 -2.47
N VAL A 110 -7.84 0.31 -3.74
CA VAL A 110 -9.03 0.13 -4.56
C VAL A 110 -9.03 -1.29 -5.09
N THR A 111 -9.99 -2.08 -4.66
CA THR A 111 -10.11 -3.48 -5.04
C THR A 111 -11.44 -3.71 -5.76
N THR A 112 -11.36 -4.48 -6.85
CA THR A 112 -12.51 -4.96 -7.59
C THR A 112 -12.37 -6.47 -7.73
N MET A 113 -13.40 -7.22 -7.36
CA MET A 113 -13.34 -8.67 -7.44
C MET A 113 -14.72 -9.29 -7.55
N HIS A 114 -14.74 -10.52 -8.06
CA HIS A 114 -15.96 -11.33 -8.11
C HIS A 114 -16.16 -11.99 -6.74
N ALA A 115 -17.40 -11.97 -6.26
CA ALA A 115 -17.82 -12.69 -5.06
C ALA A 115 -16.98 -12.38 -3.80
N PRO A 116 -16.86 -11.10 -3.39
CA PRO A 116 -16.17 -10.79 -2.16
C PRO A 116 -16.94 -11.30 -0.94
N ASN A 117 -16.23 -11.83 0.05
CA ASN A 117 -16.78 -12.25 1.33
C ASN A 117 -16.37 -11.27 2.42
N PHE A 118 -17.32 -10.88 3.24
CA PHE A 118 -17.08 -9.96 4.35
C PHE A 118 -17.37 -10.65 5.69
N ASP A 119 -16.76 -10.17 6.74
CA ASP A 119 -16.91 -10.73 8.08
C ASP A 119 -18.31 -10.48 8.69
N SER A 120 -19.05 -9.52 8.15
CA SER A 120 -20.39 -9.19 8.64
C SER A 120 -21.19 -8.51 7.53
N GLN A 121 -22.48 -8.30 7.79
CA GLN A 121 -23.35 -7.60 6.86
C GLN A 121 -22.97 -6.12 6.69
N SER A 122 -22.24 -5.57 7.64
CA SER A 122 -21.75 -4.19 7.53
C SER A 122 -20.65 -4.02 6.49
N LYS A 123 -20.06 -5.15 6.01
CA LYS A 123 -19.04 -5.17 4.97
C LYS A 123 -17.80 -4.35 5.32
N THR A 124 -17.41 -4.38 6.59
CA THR A 124 -16.28 -3.59 7.07
C THR A 124 -14.93 -4.24 6.83
N ARG A 125 -14.90 -5.57 6.63
CA ARG A 125 -13.66 -6.31 6.49
C ARG A 125 -13.79 -7.44 5.48
N LEU A 126 -12.92 -7.47 4.48
CA LEU A 126 -12.85 -8.53 3.46
C LEU A 126 -12.13 -9.75 4.03
N ILE A 127 -12.72 -10.94 3.87
CA ILE A 127 -12.17 -12.18 4.45
C ILE A 127 -11.87 -13.30 3.45
N ASN A 128 -11.81 -12.99 2.16
CA ASN A 128 -11.47 -14.00 1.15
C ASN A 128 -10.05 -14.52 1.32
N GLU A 129 -9.87 -15.81 1.56
CA GLU A 129 -8.56 -16.42 1.76
C GLU A 129 -7.73 -16.51 0.48
N GLU A 130 -8.38 -16.71 -0.67
CA GLU A 130 -7.70 -16.80 -1.97
C GLU A 130 -6.92 -15.53 -2.32
N VAL A 131 -7.31 -14.41 -1.76
CA VAL A 131 -6.63 -13.13 -1.97
C VAL A 131 -5.18 -13.17 -1.46
N ASP A 132 -4.94 -13.90 -0.38
CA ASP A 132 -3.59 -14.02 0.19
C ASP A 132 -2.60 -14.58 -0.83
N ALA A 133 -2.99 -15.64 -1.54
CA ALA A 133 -2.12 -16.25 -2.55
C ALA A 133 -1.88 -15.32 -3.74
N TRP A 134 -2.92 -14.61 -4.18
CA TRP A 134 -2.79 -13.68 -5.30
C TRP A 134 -1.85 -12.52 -4.99
N ILE A 135 -2.00 -11.93 -3.81
CA ILE A 135 -1.15 -10.82 -3.38
C ILE A 135 0.28 -11.30 -3.15
N ARG A 136 0.44 -12.43 -2.50
CA ARG A 136 1.77 -13.02 -2.25
C ARG A 136 2.52 -13.24 -3.56
N SER A 137 1.83 -13.81 -4.57
CA SER A 137 2.43 -14.07 -5.87
C SER A 137 2.87 -12.78 -6.56
N ALA A 138 2.06 -11.74 -6.51
CA ALA A 138 2.38 -10.46 -7.14
C ALA A 138 3.53 -9.73 -6.44
N LEU A 139 3.65 -9.88 -5.13
CA LEU A 139 4.68 -9.21 -4.34
C LEU A 139 6.00 -10.00 -4.26
N ASP A 140 6.02 -11.24 -4.76
CA ASP A 140 7.23 -12.06 -4.80
C ASP A 140 8.00 -11.79 -6.10
N ASP A 141 8.48 -10.56 -6.22
CA ASP A 141 9.20 -10.09 -7.41
C ASP A 141 10.26 -9.05 -7.00
N ASP A 142 11.50 -9.46 -7.04
CA ASP A 142 12.62 -8.59 -6.65
C ASP A 142 12.69 -7.31 -7.50
N LYS A 143 12.27 -7.39 -8.75
CA LYS A 143 12.30 -6.24 -9.66
C LYS A 143 11.36 -5.14 -9.22
N LEU A 144 10.23 -5.52 -8.61
CA LEU A 144 9.28 -4.55 -8.06
C LEU A 144 9.96 -3.66 -7.02
N TYR A 145 10.65 -4.26 -6.06
CA TYR A 145 11.30 -3.51 -4.98
C TYR A 145 12.48 -2.69 -5.47
N LYS A 146 13.25 -3.24 -6.40
CA LYS A 146 14.37 -2.49 -7.01
C LYS A 146 13.88 -1.25 -7.73
N LYS A 147 12.77 -1.38 -8.44
CA LYS A 147 12.15 -0.25 -9.15
C LYS A 147 11.64 0.81 -8.16
N ILE A 148 10.96 0.38 -7.11
CA ILE A 148 10.45 1.28 -6.08
C ILE A 148 11.59 2.06 -5.42
N ILE A 149 12.65 1.38 -5.05
CA ILE A 149 13.83 2.01 -4.43
C ILE A 149 14.46 3.01 -5.39
N ARG A 150 14.63 2.63 -6.65
CA ARG A 150 15.23 3.50 -7.65
C ARG A 150 14.40 4.76 -7.91
N ASP A 151 13.09 4.61 -8.01
CA ASP A 151 12.20 5.69 -8.40
C ASP A 151 11.74 6.57 -7.23
N ASN A 152 12.01 6.16 -5.99
CA ASN A 152 11.54 6.85 -4.79
C ASN A 152 12.69 7.11 -3.81
N LYS A 153 13.78 7.67 -4.28
CA LYS A 153 14.97 7.89 -3.46
C LYS A 153 14.72 8.79 -2.26
N ALA A 154 13.88 9.80 -2.40
CA ALA A 154 13.55 10.69 -1.29
C ALA A 154 12.85 9.94 -0.16
N TRP A 155 11.92 9.04 -0.50
CA TRP A 155 11.27 8.20 0.49
C TRP A 155 12.28 7.26 1.18
N MET A 156 13.17 6.65 0.41
CA MET A 156 14.21 5.77 0.98
C MET A 156 15.11 6.53 1.96
N GLU A 157 15.54 7.73 1.61
CA GLU A 157 16.34 8.56 2.52
C GLU A 157 15.55 8.90 3.79
N HIS A 158 14.27 9.18 3.66
CA HIS A 158 13.40 9.47 4.80
C HIS A 158 13.30 8.26 5.76
N ILE A 159 13.25 7.04 5.20
CA ILE A 159 13.27 5.81 6.00
C ILE A 159 14.57 5.70 6.79
N TYR A 160 15.70 5.97 6.14
CA TYR A 160 17.02 5.93 6.81
C TYR A 160 17.13 7.00 7.89
N GLU A 161 16.62 8.19 7.63
CA GLU A 161 16.62 9.28 8.61
C GLU A 161 15.81 8.90 9.85
N ARG A 162 14.63 8.31 9.68
CA ARG A 162 13.81 7.85 10.79
C ARG A 162 14.52 6.74 11.59
N CYS A 163 15.13 5.82 10.88
CA CYS A 163 15.88 4.73 11.51
C CYS A 163 17.03 5.28 12.35
N ALA A 164 17.77 6.22 11.82
CA ALA A 164 18.88 6.86 12.52
C ALA A 164 18.40 7.64 13.75
N ALA A 165 17.29 8.34 13.63
CA ALA A 165 16.72 9.12 14.74
C ALA A 165 16.23 8.23 15.88
N ARG A 166 15.77 7.03 15.58
CA ARG A 166 15.28 6.07 16.56
C ARG A 166 16.42 5.40 17.33
N THR A 167 17.56 5.25 16.71
CA THR A 167 18.76 4.68 17.34
C THR A 167 19.72 5.79 17.81
#